data_a9b7c7bd77a3952fd53f3f8406e21c81
#
_entry.id   a9b7c7bd77a3952fd53f3f8406e21c81
#
_cell.length_a   1.000
_cell.length_b   1.000
_cell.length_c   1.000
_cell.angle_alpha   90.00
_cell.angle_beta   90.00
_cell.angle_gamma   90.00
#
_symmetry.space_group_name_H-M   'P 1'
#
loop_
_entity.id
_entity.type
_entity.pdbx_description
1 polymer ?
#
loop_
_entity_poly.entity_id
_entity_poly.type
_entity_poly.pdbx_seq_one_letter_code
_entity_poly.pdbx_strand_id
1 'polypeptide(L)'
;MGPFTYQKHNPMSYKPGGFVQGAGHGGTFEDAYGNYWHVATCMLSLKYKFERRIGLYPTAFDKDGVMYSNTAFGDYPLLTPKGKVDDIANTFSGWMLLSYGKPVMASSMDSTLVPENVTDESMRTFWSARSGEPGEWLQISLEGLKEVRAIQLNYYEHRAVQHNKAMDLYHQYRIYHSIDGQNWELVVDKSDNDKDVPHDYIELREPLKTRYLKIVNEHVPSGNFAMSGFRIFGNGLGEAPAAVKNLKVERSKADKRNAMITWEPVKEAYAYNIYYGIAPDKLYNSITVLGLSL
;
A
#
# COMPACT_ATOMS: atom_id res chain seq x y z
N MET A 1 14.91 -28.15 -23.57
CA MET A 1 13.96 -28.67 -22.55
C MET A 1 14.77 -29.48 -21.54
N GLY A 2 15.09 -28.92 -20.36
CA GLY A 2 15.87 -29.58 -19.34
C GLY A 2 17.28 -30.09 -19.73
N PRO A 3 18.04 -30.50 -18.78
CA PRO A 3 17.71 -30.64 -17.36
C PRO A 3 17.54 -29.28 -16.69
N PHE A 4 16.57 -29.19 -15.76
CA PHE A 4 16.37 -28.03 -14.91
C PHE A 4 17.08 -28.21 -13.58
N THR A 5 17.72 -27.17 -13.08
CA THR A 5 18.31 -27.12 -11.75
C THR A 5 17.50 -26.17 -10.85
N TYR A 6 17.40 -26.56 -9.57
CA TYR A 6 16.73 -25.73 -8.59
C TYR A 6 17.50 -24.42 -8.36
N GLN A 7 16.84 -23.28 -8.52
CA GLN A 7 17.43 -21.98 -8.25
C GLN A 7 17.42 -21.71 -6.74
N LYS A 8 18.56 -21.27 -6.20
CA LYS A 8 18.71 -20.99 -4.76
C LYS A 8 17.83 -19.83 -4.29
N HIS A 9 17.62 -18.82 -5.14
CA HIS A 9 16.67 -17.74 -4.90
C HIS A 9 15.28 -18.15 -5.43
N ASN A 10 14.56 -18.90 -4.61
CA ASN A 10 13.22 -19.38 -4.96
C ASN A 10 12.34 -19.37 -3.69
N PRO A 11 11.13 -18.84 -3.73
CA PRO A 11 10.45 -18.27 -4.92
C PRO A 11 10.99 -16.87 -5.29
N MET A 12 11.12 -16.59 -6.58
CA MET A 12 11.56 -15.30 -7.09
C MET A 12 10.52 -14.19 -6.86
N SER A 13 9.26 -14.57 -6.71
CA SER A 13 8.13 -13.69 -6.49
C SER A 13 7.38 -14.16 -5.25
N TYR A 14 7.47 -13.38 -4.17
CA TYR A 14 6.89 -13.75 -2.87
C TYR A 14 6.57 -12.50 -2.04
N LYS A 15 5.30 -12.33 -1.70
CA LYS A 15 4.81 -11.22 -0.88
C LYS A 15 3.95 -11.75 0.27
N PRO A 16 4.58 -12.11 1.40
CA PRO A 16 3.89 -12.73 2.54
C PRO A 16 3.13 -11.74 3.41
N GLY A 17 3.41 -10.45 3.29
CA GLY A 17 2.88 -9.38 4.14
C GLY A 17 2.62 -8.09 3.38
N GLY A 18 2.27 -7.04 4.12
CA GLY A 18 1.82 -5.75 3.62
C GLY A 18 0.31 -5.70 3.45
N PHE A 19 -0.22 -4.58 2.99
CA PHE A 19 -1.65 -4.41 2.77
C PHE A 19 -2.18 -5.38 1.71
N VAL A 20 -1.50 -5.47 0.56
CA VAL A 20 -1.78 -6.42 -0.51
C VAL A 20 -0.84 -7.61 -0.37
N GLN A 21 -1.38 -8.82 -0.34
CA GLN A 21 -0.63 -10.06 -0.18
C GLN A 21 -0.71 -10.93 -1.45
N GLY A 22 0.19 -11.91 -1.55
CA GLY A 22 0.29 -12.81 -2.70
C GLY A 22 1.48 -12.45 -3.57
N ALA A 23 1.51 -12.78 -4.79
CA ALA A 23 2.46 -12.63 -5.89
C ALA A 23 2.78 -13.99 -6.53
N GLY A 24 1.80 -14.88 -6.54
CA GLY A 24 1.86 -16.17 -7.25
C GLY A 24 1.06 -16.15 -8.55
N HIS A 25 1.10 -17.26 -9.29
CA HIS A 25 0.36 -17.47 -10.53
C HIS A 25 0.57 -16.32 -11.52
N GLY A 26 1.82 -16.10 -11.91
CA GLY A 26 2.21 -14.96 -12.72
C GLY A 26 3.11 -15.29 -13.89
N GLY A 27 3.52 -14.27 -14.59
CA GLY A 27 4.48 -14.34 -15.70
C GLY A 27 5.32 -13.07 -15.79
N THR A 28 6.46 -13.16 -16.44
CA THR A 28 7.36 -12.02 -16.63
C THR A 28 7.35 -11.61 -18.09
N PHE A 29 7.35 -10.33 -18.35
CA PHE A 29 7.43 -9.75 -19.71
C PHE A 29 8.43 -8.59 -19.74
N GLU A 30 8.86 -8.25 -20.93
CA GLU A 30 9.72 -7.10 -21.22
C GLU A 30 8.88 -5.98 -21.82
N ASP A 31 9.05 -4.75 -21.33
CA ASP A 31 8.36 -3.58 -21.87
C ASP A 31 9.09 -3.02 -23.11
N ALA A 32 8.51 -2.00 -23.75
CA ALA A 32 9.07 -1.36 -24.94
C ALA A 32 10.44 -0.67 -24.71
N TYR A 33 10.84 -0.48 -23.46
CA TYR A 33 12.12 0.14 -23.08
C TYR A 33 13.17 -0.89 -22.66
N GLY A 34 12.81 -2.18 -22.65
CA GLY A 34 13.69 -3.27 -22.22
C GLY A 34 13.71 -3.49 -20.71
N ASN A 35 12.74 -2.96 -19.95
CA ASN A 35 12.58 -3.27 -18.53
C ASN A 35 11.74 -4.53 -18.36
N TYR A 36 12.03 -5.31 -17.33
CA TYR A 36 11.27 -6.51 -17.03
C TYR A 36 10.27 -6.27 -15.91
N TRP A 37 9.09 -6.83 -16.08
CA TRP A 37 7.99 -6.74 -15.14
C TRP A 37 7.40 -8.12 -14.89
N HIS A 38 7.15 -8.44 -13.62
CA HIS A 38 6.42 -9.62 -13.24
C HIS A 38 4.99 -9.26 -12.89
N VAL A 39 4.04 -9.83 -13.61
CA VAL A 39 2.62 -9.78 -13.26
C VAL A 39 2.27 -11.00 -12.46
N ALA A 40 1.55 -10.83 -11.38
CA ALA A 40 1.13 -11.93 -10.53
C ALA A 40 -0.24 -11.67 -9.92
N THR A 41 -0.89 -12.75 -9.49
CA THR A 41 -2.12 -12.66 -8.73
C THR A 41 -1.82 -12.16 -7.32
N CYS A 42 -2.48 -11.10 -6.91
CA CYS A 42 -2.51 -10.62 -5.54
C CYS A 42 -3.91 -10.72 -4.94
N MET A 43 -3.99 -10.74 -3.62
CA MET A 43 -5.23 -10.71 -2.87
C MET A 43 -5.49 -9.28 -2.40
N LEU A 44 -6.55 -8.70 -2.92
CA LEU A 44 -7.05 -7.40 -2.51
C LEU A 44 -8.58 -7.48 -2.55
N SER A 45 -9.18 -7.73 -1.41
CA SER A 45 -10.58 -8.13 -1.28
C SER A 45 -11.48 -6.95 -0.96
N LEU A 46 -12.67 -6.94 -1.57
CA LEU A 46 -13.80 -6.12 -1.16
C LEU A 46 -14.66 -6.81 -0.09
N LYS A 47 -14.80 -8.12 -0.19
CA LYS A 47 -15.67 -8.94 0.66
C LYS A 47 -15.10 -10.32 0.91
N TYR A 48 -14.55 -10.96 -0.09
CA TYR A 48 -14.09 -12.35 -0.02
C TYR A 48 -12.57 -12.41 -0.01
N LYS A 49 -11.98 -13.06 0.98
CA LYS A 49 -10.52 -13.21 1.14
C LYS A 49 -9.79 -13.87 -0.05
N PHE A 50 -10.51 -14.53 -0.94
CA PHE A 50 -9.96 -15.14 -2.16
C PHE A 50 -10.20 -14.31 -3.43
N GLU A 51 -10.73 -13.12 -3.28
CA GLU A 51 -10.82 -12.17 -4.38
C GLU A 51 -9.42 -11.79 -4.86
N ARG A 52 -9.23 -11.79 -6.17
CA ARG A 52 -7.90 -11.66 -6.78
C ARG A 52 -7.82 -10.46 -7.70
N ARG A 53 -6.67 -9.79 -7.66
CA ARG A 53 -6.32 -8.68 -8.55
C ARG A 53 -4.96 -8.94 -9.17
N ILE A 54 -4.60 -8.14 -10.16
CA ILE A 54 -3.29 -8.20 -10.81
C ILE A 54 -2.34 -7.27 -10.06
N GLY A 55 -1.24 -7.83 -9.58
CA GLY A 55 -0.08 -7.08 -9.10
C GLY A 55 0.96 -6.94 -10.21
N LEU A 56 1.68 -5.83 -10.23
CA LEU A 56 2.79 -5.55 -11.15
C LEU A 56 4.05 -5.25 -10.33
N TYR A 57 5.12 -5.98 -10.61
CA TYR A 57 6.36 -5.89 -9.83
C TYR A 57 7.57 -5.69 -10.74
N PRO A 58 8.48 -4.75 -10.43
CA PRO A 58 9.72 -4.59 -11.17
C PRO A 58 10.60 -5.82 -10.99
N THR A 59 11.22 -6.25 -12.08
CA THR A 59 11.98 -7.49 -12.16
C THR A 59 13.29 -7.24 -12.89
N ALA A 60 14.35 -7.93 -12.50
CA ALA A 60 15.66 -7.83 -13.14
C ALA A 60 16.37 -9.20 -13.15
N PHE A 61 17.48 -9.22 -13.86
CA PHE A 61 18.44 -10.32 -13.83
C PHE A 61 19.75 -9.82 -13.22
N ASP A 62 20.32 -10.59 -12.34
CA ASP A 62 21.64 -10.29 -11.79
C ASP A 62 22.78 -10.63 -12.79
N LYS A 63 24.03 -10.37 -12.39
CA LYS A 63 25.22 -10.67 -13.20
C LYS A 63 25.40 -12.15 -13.55
N ASP A 64 24.77 -13.05 -12.80
CA ASP A 64 24.81 -14.50 -13.01
C ASP A 64 23.58 -14.99 -13.81
N GLY A 65 22.73 -14.08 -14.31
CA GLY A 65 21.50 -14.37 -15.04
C GLY A 65 20.36 -14.88 -14.15
N VAL A 66 20.43 -14.68 -12.84
CA VAL A 66 19.39 -15.07 -11.90
C VAL A 66 18.28 -14.01 -11.90
N MET A 67 17.08 -14.42 -12.27
CA MET A 67 15.92 -13.54 -12.24
C MET A 67 15.43 -13.32 -10.80
N TYR A 68 15.14 -12.07 -10.47
CA TYR A 68 14.55 -11.67 -9.19
C TYR A 68 13.54 -10.55 -9.36
N SER A 69 12.57 -10.48 -8.45
CA SER A 69 11.52 -9.47 -8.44
C SER A 69 11.37 -8.90 -7.05
N ASN A 70 11.38 -7.59 -6.91
CA ASN A 70 11.07 -6.95 -5.63
C ASN A 70 9.57 -6.75 -5.49
N THR A 71 8.93 -7.64 -4.74
CA THR A 71 7.48 -7.63 -4.51
C THR A 71 7.07 -6.85 -3.25
N ALA A 72 8.03 -6.48 -2.39
CA ALA A 72 7.74 -5.85 -1.09
C ALA A 72 6.98 -4.53 -1.22
N PHE A 73 7.32 -3.74 -2.23
CA PHE A 73 6.68 -2.45 -2.51
C PHE A 73 5.56 -2.53 -3.55
N GLY A 74 5.06 -3.73 -3.86
CA GLY A 74 4.01 -3.90 -4.87
C GLY A 74 2.64 -3.31 -4.51
N ASP A 75 2.46 -2.88 -3.28
CA ASP A 75 1.31 -2.13 -2.78
C ASP A 75 1.64 -0.67 -2.45
N TYR A 76 2.80 -0.19 -2.90
CA TYR A 76 3.23 1.21 -2.84
C TYR A 76 3.24 1.83 -4.25
N PRO A 77 3.14 3.16 -4.36
CA PRO A 77 3.20 3.84 -5.65
C PRO A 77 4.49 3.54 -6.41
N LEU A 78 4.34 3.14 -7.66
CA LEU A 78 5.44 2.88 -8.59
C LEU A 78 5.55 3.99 -9.64
N LEU A 79 6.77 4.29 -10.04
CA LEU A 79 7.04 5.14 -11.20
C LEU A 79 7.02 4.27 -12.47
N THR A 80 6.26 4.69 -13.48
CA THR A 80 6.33 4.08 -14.81
C THR A 80 7.46 4.72 -15.60
N PRO A 81 8.58 4.01 -15.84
CA PRO A 81 9.73 4.60 -16.52
C PRO A 81 9.41 4.88 -17.99
N LYS A 82 9.97 5.98 -18.52
CA LYS A 82 9.91 6.35 -19.94
C LYS A 82 11.21 6.01 -20.68
N GLY A 83 11.96 5.05 -20.19
CA GLY A 83 13.23 4.57 -20.72
C GLY A 83 13.75 3.36 -19.97
N LYS A 84 14.91 2.86 -20.35
CA LYS A 84 15.60 1.76 -19.64
C LYS A 84 15.99 2.22 -18.24
N VAL A 85 15.74 1.37 -17.25
CA VAL A 85 16.11 1.57 -15.85
C VAL A 85 17.28 0.65 -15.52
N ASP A 86 18.36 1.21 -15.00
CA ASP A 86 19.56 0.45 -14.64
C ASP A 86 19.38 -0.34 -13.35
N ASP A 87 18.61 0.21 -12.39
CA ASP A 87 18.29 -0.43 -11.12
C ASP A 87 16.77 -0.40 -10.88
N ILE A 88 16.18 -1.56 -10.65
CA ILE A 88 14.73 -1.67 -10.37
C ILE A 88 14.29 -0.90 -9.12
N ALA A 89 15.20 -0.58 -8.20
CA ALA A 89 14.90 0.29 -7.06
C ALA A 89 14.45 1.70 -7.50
N ASN A 90 14.89 2.17 -8.66
CA ASN A 90 14.51 3.46 -9.22
C ASN A 90 13.07 3.49 -9.76
N THR A 91 12.37 2.37 -9.78
CA THR A 91 10.93 2.30 -10.12
C THR A 91 10.03 2.61 -8.92
N PHE A 92 10.56 2.67 -7.70
CA PHE A 92 9.78 3.03 -6.52
C PHE A 92 9.76 4.55 -6.35
N SER A 93 8.58 5.07 -5.98
CA SER A 93 8.41 6.52 -5.77
C SER A 93 9.22 7.05 -4.58
N GLY A 94 9.57 6.18 -3.64
CA GLY A 94 10.19 6.56 -2.37
C GLY A 94 9.23 7.22 -1.37
N TRP A 95 7.95 7.34 -1.71
CA TRP A 95 6.97 7.94 -0.81
C TRP A 95 6.65 7.00 0.36
N MET A 96 6.56 7.59 1.53
CA MET A 96 6.19 6.89 2.77
C MET A 96 4.67 6.72 2.85
N LEU A 97 4.21 5.70 3.56
CA LEU A 97 2.82 5.56 3.98
C LEU A 97 2.57 6.44 5.22
N LEU A 98 2.05 7.64 5.00
CA LEU A 98 1.87 8.65 6.03
C LEU A 98 0.72 8.35 6.99
N SER A 99 -0.25 7.54 6.57
CA SER A 99 -1.48 7.23 7.32
C SER A 99 -1.34 6.07 8.30
N TYR A 100 -0.27 5.28 8.28
CA TYR A 100 -0.15 4.10 9.14
C TYR A 100 -0.27 4.44 10.63
N GLY A 101 -1.23 3.77 11.32
CA GLY A 101 -1.46 3.94 12.75
C GLY A 101 -1.85 5.35 13.17
N LYS A 102 -2.33 6.18 12.25
CA LYS A 102 -2.71 7.56 12.54
C LYS A 102 -4.13 7.66 13.11
N PRO A 103 -4.37 8.67 13.98
CA PRO A 103 -5.69 8.90 14.54
C PRO A 103 -6.75 9.14 13.48
N VAL A 104 -7.88 8.48 13.64
CA VAL A 104 -9.01 8.55 12.71
C VAL A 104 -10.27 8.98 13.45
N MET A 105 -11.07 9.83 12.81
CA MET A 105 -12.42 10.20 13.23
C MET A 105 -13.41 9.87 12.12
N ALA A 106 -14.64 9.55 12.50
CA ALA A 106 -15.69 9.25 11.53
C ALA A 106 -17.03 9.89 11.96
N SER A 107 -17.94 10.09 11.01
CA SER A 107 -19.30 10.55 11.25
C SER A 107 -20.08 9.58 12.13
N SER A 108 -19.89 8.30 11.89
CA SER A 108 -20.56 7.21 12.59
C SER A 108 -19.72 5.92 12.54
N MET A 109 -20.15 4.93 13.32
CA MET A 109 -19.50 3.61 13.36
C MET A 109 -20.57 2.54 13.56
N ASP A 110 -20.48 1.47 12.76
CA ASP A 110 -21.34 0.29 12.90
C ASP A 110 -20.70 -0.71 13.87
N SER A 111 -21.31 -0.83 15.06
CA SER A 111 -20.87 -1.78 16.09
C SER A 111 -19.40 -1.62 16.47
N THR A 112 -18.59 -2.65 16.26
CA THR A 112 -17.16 -2.72 16.61
C THR A 112 -16.22 -2.46 15.40
N LEU A 113 -16.76 -1.99 14.28
CA LEU A 113 -16.00 -1.72 13.07
C LEU A 113 -15.36 -0.33 13.13
N VAL A 114 -14.33 -0.23 13.96
CA VAL A 114 -13.71 1.03 14.38
C VAL A 114 -12.98 1.76 13.25
N PRO A 115 -12.95 3.11 13.27
CA PRO A 115 -12.29 3.90 12.23
C PRO A 115 -10.80 3.61 12.04
N GLU A 116 -10.09 3.24 13.09
CA GLU A 116 -8.66 2.93 13.09
C GLU A 116 -8.29 1.77 12.17
N ASN A 117 -9.24 0.91 11.83
CA ASN A 117 -9.05 -0.19 10.90
C ASN A 117 -8.67 0.25 9.48
N VAL A 118 -8.86 1.53 9.12
CA VAL A 118 -8.44 2.02 7.79
C VAL A 118 -6.97 2.43 7.72
N THR A 119 -6.28 2.44 8.87
CA THR A 119 -4.86 2.83 8.99
C THR A 119 -3.97 1.73 9.57
N ASP A 120 -4.50 0.53 9.82
CA ASP A 120 -3.77 -0.61 10.41
C ASP A 120 -2.97 -1.45 9.40
N GLU A 121 -3.01 -1.10 8.12
CA GLU A 121 -2.35 -1.81 7.00
C GLU A 121 -2.83 -3.26 6.82
N SER A 122 -4.07 -3.53 7.16
CA SER A 122 -4.71 -4.85 7.02
C SER A 122 -5.95 -4.80 6.14
N MET A 123 -5.92 -5.43 4.99
CA MET A 123 -7.11 -5.60 4.15
C MET A 123 -8.18 -6.55 4.77
N ARG A 124 -7.91 -7.14 5.93
CA ARG A 124 -8.83 -8.07 6.62
C ARG A 124 -9.69 -7.38 7.66
N THR A 125 -9.29 -6.22 8.08
CA THR A 125 -10.01 -5.31 8.97
C THR A 125 -10.63 -4.19 8.13
N PHE A 126 -11.72 -3.61 8.62
CA PHE A 126 -12.36 -2.48 7.95
C PHE A 126 -13.16 -1.66 8.94
N TRP A 127 -13.35 -0.41 8.63
CA TRP A 127 -14.34 0.45 9.25
C TRP A 127 -15.62 0.46 8.44
N SER A 128 -16.75 0.64 9.12
CA SER A 128 -18.04 0.88 8.48
C SER A 128 -18.79 2.00 9.20
N ALA A 129 -19.30 2.96 8.45
CA ALA A 129 -20.35 3.86 8.91
C ALA A 129 -21.63 3.08 9.24
N ARG A 130 -22.59 3.71 9.92
CA ARG A 130 -23.91 3.10 10.19
C ARG A 130 -24.77 2.99 8.95
N SER A 131 -24.49 3.78 7.92
CA SER A 131 -25.26 3.82 6.69
C SER A 131 -24.37 3.98 5.45
N GLY A 132 -24.97 3.86 4.26
CA GLY A 132 -24.38 4.24 2.99
C GLY A 132 -24.86 5.60 2.47
N GLU A 133 -25.59 6.34 3.30
CA GLU A 133 -26.17 7.62 2.91
C GLU A 133 -25.10 8.66 2.57
N PRO A 134 -25.39 9.58 1.65
CA PRO A 134 -24.51 10.72 1.39
C PRO A 134 -24.24 11.53 2.67
N GLY A 135 -23.01 12.02 2.81
CA GLY A 135 -22.59 12.81 3.96
C GLY A 135 -21.94 12.02 5.10
N GLU A 136 -21.93 10.68 5.08
CA GLU A 136 -21.05 9.92 5.95
C GLU A 136 -19.58 10.23 5.62
N TRP A 137 -18.73 10.36 6.61
CA TRP A 137 -17.34 10.78 6.40
C TRP A 137 -16.34 10.06 7.31
N LEU A 138 -15.08 10.07 6.88
CA LEU A 138 -13.93 9.59 7.64
C LEU A 138 -12.76 10.58 7.47
N GLN A 139 -12.08 10.90 8.58
CA GLN A 139 -11.01 11.88 8.65
C GLN A 139 -9.78 11.29 9.31
N ILE A 140 -8.61 11.50 8.71
CA ILE A 140 -7.30 11.10 9.26
C ILE A 140 -6.53 12.36 9.69
N SER A 141 -5.91 12.31 10.87
CA SER A 141 -4.91 13.28 11.31
C SER A 141 -3.51 12.73 11.04
N LEU A 142 -2.71 13.42 10.26
CA LEU A 142 -1.30 13.08 10.03
C LEU A 142 -0.38 13.54 11.18
N GLU A 143 -0.97 14.07 12.27
CA GLU A 143 -0.30 14.57 13.49
C GLU A 143 0.70 15.71 13.29
N GLY A 144 0.89 16.16 12.08
CA GLY A 144 1.73 17.29 11.69
C GLY A 144 1.58 17.57 10.21
N LEU A 145 2.12 18.67 9.76
CA LEU A 145 2.19 18.99 8.34
C LEU A 145 3.03 17.96 7.61
N LYS A 146 2.47 17.42 6.53
CA LYS A 146 3.13 16.47 5.61
C LYS A 146 2.94 16.95 4.18
N GLU A 147 3.79 16.46 3.29
CA GLU A 147 3.65 16.63 1.86
C GLU A 147 2.99 15.36 1.28
N VAL A 148 1.69 15.45 1.00
CA VAL A 148 0.92 14.35 0.41
C VAL A 148 1.07 14.40 -1.10
N ARG A 149 1.32 13.24 -1.71
CA ARG A 149 1.50 13.08 -3.16
C ARG A 149 0.48 12.16 -3.80
N ALA A 150 0.03 11.14 -3.07
CA ALA A 150 -0.98 10.22 -3.56
C ALA A 150 -1.88 9.70 -2.44
N ILE A 151 -3.08 9.29 -2.84
CA ILE A 151 -4.10 8.72 -1.97
C ILE A 151 -4.57 7.42 -2.60
N GLN A 152 -4.71 6.38 -1.79
CA GLN A 152 -5.34 5.14 -2.21
C GLN A 152 -6.51 4.83 -1.29
N LEU A 153 -7.67 4.66 -1.88
CA LEU A 153 -8.91 4.27 -1.22
C LEU A 153 -9.17 2.79 -1.47
N ASN A 154 -9.56 2.07 -0.43
CA ASN A 154 -9.93 0.67 -0.54
C ASN A 154 -11.28 0.49 0.15
N TYR A 155 -12.34 0.43 -0.63
CA TYR A 155 -13.69 0.18 -0.14
C TYR A 155 -13.84 -1.27 0.34
N TYR A 156 -14.83 -1.51 1.19
CA TYR A 156 -15.23 -2.82 1.64
C TYR A 156 -16.74 -2.97 1.51
N GLU A 157 -17.22 -4.12 1.03
CA GLU A 157 -18.64 -4.40 0.89
C GLU A 157 -19.23 -4.90 2.21
N HIS A 158 -19.71 -3.98 3.04
CA HIS A 158 -20.39 -4.29 4.28
C HIS A 158 -21.91 -4.11 4.14
N ARG A 159 -22.67 -5.13 4.53
CA ARG A 159 -24.13 -5.18 4.35
C ARG A 159 -24.59 -4.97 2.91
N ALA A 160 -23.67 -5.09 1.96
CA ALA A 160 -23.99 -4.97 0.56
C ALA A 160 -24.89 -6.12 0.08
N VAL A 161 -25.89 -5.78 -0.70
CA VAL A 161 -26.79 -6.75 -1.33
C VAL A 161 -26.29 -7.01 -2.73
N GLN A 162 -25.83 -8.23 -2.97
CA GLN A 162 -25.45 -8.67 -4.32
C GLN A 162 -26.72 -9.02 -5.09
N HIS A 163 -26.99 -8.29 -6.15
CA HIS A 163 -28.04 -8.60 -7.10
C HIS A 163 -27.41 -9.18 -8.36
N ASN A 164 -28.05 -10.22 -8.95
CA ASN A 164 -27.60 -10.86 -10.19
C ASN A 164 -27.79 -10.00 -11.45
N LYS A 165 -28.10 -8.72 -11.30
CA LYS A 165 -28.31 -7.77 -12.41
C LYS A 165 -27.28 -6.68 -12.35
N ALA A 166 -26.94 -6.12 -13.52
CA ALA A 166 -26.08 -4.95 -13.61
C ALA A 166 -26.64 -3.84 -12.69
N MET A 167 -25.84 -3.47 -11.73
CA MET A 167 -26.12 -2.39 -10.79
C MET A 167 -25.12 -1.28 -11.05
N ASP A 168 -25.43 -0.11 -10.53
CA ASP A 168 -24.51 1.00 -10.47
C ASP A 168 -23.42 0.66 -9.43
N LEU A 169 -22.35 0.01 -9.90
CA LEU A 169 -21.26 -0.47 -9.04
C LEU A 169 -20.21 0.61 -8.72
N TYR A 170 -20.51 1.85 -9.04
CA TYR A 170 -19.58 2.96 -8.80
C TYR A 170 -19.68 3.49 -7.37
N HIS A 171 -18.59 4.11 -6.93
CA HIS A 171 -18.52 4.87 -5.69
C HIS A 171 -18.33 6.34 -6.04
N GLN A 172 -19.06 7.24 -5.34
CA GLN A 172 -18.87 8.69 -5.48
C GLN A 172 -18.48 9.28 -4.15
N TYR A 173 -17.52 10.20 -4.19
CA TYR A 173 -16.98 10.80 -2.99
C TYR A 173 -16.28 12.13 -3.28
N ARG A 174 -16.02 12.89 -2.22
CA ARG A 174 -15.11 14.05 -2.24
C ARG A 174 -14.06 13.89 -1.16
N ILE A 175 -12.82 14.35 -1.45
CA ILE A 175 -11.76 14.43 -0.45
C ILE A 175 -11.44 15.89 -0.21
N TYR A 176 -11.39 16.24 1.05
CA TYR A 176 -11.01 17.55 1.54
C TYR A 176 -9.73 17.47 2.34
N HIS A 177 -8.97 18.54 2.40
CA HIS A 177 -7.83 18.71 3.28
C HIS A 177 -8.01 19.88 4.22
N SER A 178 -7.24 19.87 5.31
CA SER A 178 -7.17 20.99 6.26
C SER A 178 -5.82 21.02 6.97
N ILE A 179 -5.35 22.22 7.31
CA ILE A 179 -4.18 22.42 8.14
C ILE A 179 -4.57 22.50 9.62
N ASP A 180 -5.73 23.06 9.94
CA ASP A 180 -6.20 23.35 11.31
C ASP A 180 -7.32 22.42 11.80
N GLY A 181 -7.89 21.61 10.91
CA GLY A 181 -9.02 20.71 11.20
C GLY A 181 -10.38 21.43 11.25
N GLN A 182 -10.44 22.71 10.94
CA GLN A 182 -11.65 23.52 10.95
C GLN A 182 -12.02 24.04 9.56
N ASN A 183 -11.04 24.57 8.85
CA ASN A 183 -11.19 25.08 7.48
C ASN A 183 -10.82 23.99 6.49
N TRP A 184 -11.76 23.63 5.62
CA TRP A 184 -11.63 22.51 4.69
C TRP A 184 -11.69 22.98 3.25
N GLU A 185 -10.73 22.54 2.45
CA GLU A 185 -10.64 22.81 1.03
C GLU A 185 -10.75 21.50 0.23
N LEU A 186 -11.45 21.55 -0.90
CA LEU A 186 -11.65 20.41 -1.79
C LEU A 186 -10.35 20.07 -2.53
N VAL A 187 -9.95 18.82 -2.50
CA VAL A 187 -8.76 18.29 -3.20
C VAL A 187 -9.14 17.36 -4.34
N VAL A 188 -10.10 16.47 -4.09
CA VAL A 188 -10.55 15.48 -5.08
C VAL A 188 -12.07 15.53 -5.14
N ASP A 189 -12.59 15.68 -6.33
CA ASP A 189 -14.03 15.55 -6.62
C ASP A 189 -14.24 14.34 -7.54
N LYS A 190 -14.93 13.34 -7.03
CA LYS A 190 -15.37 12.13 -7.73
C LYS A 190 -16.88 11.95 -7.61
N SER A 191 -17.61 13.05 -7.40
CA SER A 191 -19.07 13.02 -7.27
C SER A 191 -19.79 12.69 -8.58
N ASP A 192 -19.11 12.73 -9.69
CA ASP A 192 -19.61 12.37 -11.02
C ASP A 192 -19.03 11.02 -11.53
N ASN A 193 -18.32 10.26 -10.68
CA ASN A 193 -17.77 8.97 -11.10
C ASN A 193 -18.90 7.98 -11.43
N ASP A 194 -18.79 7.37 -12.60
CA ASP A 194 -19.71 6.34 -13.11
C ASP A 194 -19.05 4.98 -13.34
N LYS A 195 -17.80 4.82 -12.84
CA LYS A 195 -16.98 3.63 -13.05
C LYS A 195 -16.84 2.81 -11.78
N ASP A 196 -16.84 1.50 -11.94
CA ASP A 196 -16.53 0.54 -10.88
C ASP A 196 -15.03 0.57 -10.55
N VAL A 197 -14.65 1.39 -9.57
CA VAL A 197 -13.27 1.55 -9.09
C VAL A 197 -13.25 1.48 -7.56
N PRO A 198 -13.47 0.30 -6.97
CA PRO A 198 -13.54 0.14 -5.51
C PRO A 198 -12.16 0.24 -4.82
N HIS A 199 -11.09 0.19 -5.59
CA HIS A 199 -9.70 0.41 -5.15
C HIS A 199 -9.13 1.56 -5.96
N ASP A 200 -9.49 2.80 -5.60
CA ASP A 200 -9.12 3.99 -6.35
C ASP A 200 -7.76 4.52 -5.90
N TYR A 201 -6.88 4.79 -6.87
CA TYR A 201 -5.58 5.42 -6.67
C TYR A 201 -5.57 6.80 -7.32
N ILE A 202 -5.33 7.81 -6.52
CA ILE A 202 -5.33 9.21 -6.92
C ILE A 202 -3.93 9.78 -6.70
N GLU A 203 -3.23 10.08 -7.78
CA GLU A 203 -2.00 10.87 -7.75
C GLU A 203 -2.34 12.35 -7.85
N LEU A 204 -1.84 13.15 -6.91
CA LEU A 204 -2.05 14.59 -6.91
C LEU A 204 -1.11 15.24 -7.94
N ARG A 205 -1.63 16.18 -8.73
CA ARG A 205 -0.83 16.90 -9.74
C ARG A 205 0.34 17.64 -9.12
N GLU A 206 0.09 18.27 -7.98
CA GLU A 206 1.09 18.96 -7.17
C GLU A 206 1.08 18.42 -5.75
N PRO A 207 2.25 18.38 -5.09
CA PRO A 207 2.31 17.98 -3.69
C PRO A 207 1.47 18.87 -2.79
N LEU A 208 0.64 18.26 -1.95
CA LEU A 208 -0.25 18.97 -1.04
C LEU A 208 0.34 19.02 0.37
N LYS A 209 0.62 20.20 0.89
CA LYS A 209 1.00 20.38 2.30
C LYS A 209 -0.25 20.41 3.17
N THR A 210 -0.45 19.38 3.98
CA THR A 210 -1.63 19.27 4.81
C THR A 210 -1.35 18.52 6.12
N ARG A 211 -2.26 18.64 7.08
CA ARG A 211 -2.28 17.90 8.34
C ARG A 211 -3.45 16.94 8.44
N TYR A 212 -4.57 17.24 7.79
CA TYR A 212 -5.79 16.43 7.85
C TYR A 212 -6.29 16.15 6.44
N LEU A 213 -6.79 14.93 6.23
CA LEU A 213 -7.55 14.54 5.05
C LEU A 213 -8.87 13.94 5.48
N LYS A 214 -9.95 14.29 4.77
CA LYS A 214 -11.30 13.82 5.04
C LYS A 214 -11.96 13.39 3.74
N ILE A 215 -12.45 12.15 3.69
CA ILE A 215 -13.31 11.65 2.64
C ILE A 215 -14.77 11.79 3.08
N VAL A 216 -15.61 12.26 2.19
CA VAL A 216 -17.07 12.37 2.37
C VAL A 216 -17.74 11.49 1.31
N ASN A 217 -18.59 10.59 1.74
CA ASN A 217 -19.39 9.73 0.88
C ASN A 217 -20.48 10.51 0.16
N GLU A 218 -20.62 10.28 -1.14
CA GLU A 218 -21.75 10.77 -1.94
C GLU A 218 -22.62 9.62 -2.44
N HIS A 219 -21.99 8.46 -2.74
CA HIS A 219 -22.70 7.25 -3.17
C HIS A 219 -21.86 6.00 -2.93
N VAL A 220 -22.52 4.96 -2.45
CA VAL A 220 -22.03 3.56 -2.49
C VAL A 220 -23.06 2.69 -3.19
N PRO A 221 -22.63 1.65 -3.91
CA PRO A 221 -23.55 0.80 -4.71
C PRO A 221 -24.69 0.18 -3.89
N SER A 222 -24.38 -0.27 -2.70
CA SER A 222 -25.36 -0.78 -1.72
C SER A 222 -24.68 -0.98 -0.36
N GLY A 223 -25.47 -1.17 0.69
CA GLY A 223 -24.97 -1.40 2.04
C GLY A 223 -24.45 -0.13 2.70
N ASN A 224 -23.42 -0.26 3.51
CA ASN A 224 -22.87 0.83 4.29
C ASN A 224 -21.63 1.43 3.59
N PHE A 225 -21.33 2.70 3.86
CA PHE A 225 -20.03 3.25 3.53
C PHE A 225 -18.97 2.59 4.41
N ALA A 226 -18.14 1.75 3.82
CA ALA A 226 -17.15 0.97 4.52
C ALA A 226 -15.82 0.92 3.76
N MET A 227 -14.71 0.92 4.49
CA MET A 227 -13.37 0.97 3.92
C MET A 227 -12.41 0.08 4.70
N SER A 228 -11.59 -0.69 4.00
CA SER A 228 -10.46 -1.43 4.56
C SER A 228 -9.15 -0.64 4.55
N GLY A 229 -9.08 0.47 3.81
CA GLY A 229 -7.89 1.31 3.77
C GLY A 229 -8.15 2.71 3.26
N PHE A 230 -7.57 3.70 3.93
CA PHE A 230 -7.40 5.06 3.46
C PHE A 230 -5.91 5.38 3.54
N ARG A 231 -5.20 4.97 2.51
CA ARG A 231 -3.74 5.01 2.46
C ARG A 231 -3.28 6.33 1.84
N ILE A 232 -2.43 7.05 2.56
CA ILE A 232 -1.93 8.37 2.17
C ILE A 232 -0.42 8.28 2.01
N PHE A 233 0.08 8.60 0.82
CA PHE A 233 1.49 8.50 0.47
C PHE A 233 2.11 9.89 0.27
N GLY A 234 3.38 10.02 0.69
CA GLY A 234 4.12 11.26 0.53
C GLY A 234 5.37 11.32 1.39
N ASN A 235 5.75 12.53 1.80
CA ASN A 235 6.98 12.78 2.53
C ASN A 235 6.75 13.60 3.81
N GLY A 236 7.67 13.48 4.76
CA GLY A 236 7.83 14.44 5.84
C GLY A 236 8.36 15.78 5.30
N LEU A 237 8.25 16.82 6.12
CA LEU A 237 8.81 18.16 5.81
C LEU A 237 10.15 18.43 6.51
N GLY A 238 10.68 17.43 7.23
CA GLY A 238 11.97 17.51 7.92
C GLY A 238 13.14 17.05 7.06
N GLU A 239 14.32 17.05 7.67
CA GLU A 239 15.52 16.46 7.08
C GLU A 239 15.39 14.93 6.97
N ALA A 240 16.11 14.35 6.01
CA ALA A 240 16.18 12.90 5.86
C ALA A 240 16.78 12.27 7.14
N PRO A 241 16.24 11.14 7.61
CA PRO A 241 16.80 10.42 8.75
C PRO A 241 18.26 10.05 8.52
N ALA A 242 19.05 10.04 9.59
CA ALA A 242 20.44 9.59 9.54
C ALA A 242 20.52 8.09 9.20
N ALA A 243 21.69 7.65 8.75
CA ALA A 243 21.94 6.24 8.49
C ALA A 243 21.79 5.39 9.76
N VAL A 244 21.26 4.18 9.59
CA VAL A 244 21.14 3.18 10.68
C VAL A 244 22.52 2.81 11.21
N LYS A 245 22.64 2.71 12.55
CA LYS A 245 23.85 2.28 13.24
C LYS A 245 23.61 1.00 14.05
N ASN A 246 24.70 0.29 14.35
CA ASN A 246 24.71 -0.88 15.22
C ASN A 246 23.73 -1.99 14.79
N LEU A 247 23.60 -2.19 13.48
CA LEU A 247 22.84 -3.31 12.93
C LEU A 247 23.48 -4.63 13.35
N LYS A 248 22.68 -5.48 14.02
CA LYS A 248 23.06 -6.85 14.41
C LYS A 248 22.07 -7.85 13.86
N VAL A 249 22.58 -8.99 13.45
CA VAL A 249 21.78 -10.11 12.94
C VAL A 249 22.19 -11.38 13.67
N GLU A 250 21.25 -11.99 14.38
CA GLU A 250 21.47 -13.23 15.12
C GLU A 250 20.56 -14.34 14.57
N ARG A 251 21.15 -15.43 14.07
CA ARG A 251 20.40 -16.60 13.62
C ARG A 251 19.85 -17.38 14.80
N SER A 252 18.60 -17.80 14.70
CA SER A 252 17.99 -18.69 15.70
C SER A 252 18.76 -20.02 15.76
N LYS A 253 19.03 -20.47 16.98
CA LYS A 253 19.64 -21.78 17.22
C LYS A 253 18.67 -22.94 16.94
N ALA A 254 17.37 -22.69 17.19
CA ALA A 254 16.31 -23.70 17.01
C ALA A 254 15.94 -23.89 15.54
N ASP A 255 15.88 -22.77 14.77
CA ASP A 255 15.58 -22.81 13.34
C ASP A 255 16.42 -21.74 12.62
N LYS A 256 17.42 -22.20 11.89
CA LYS A 256 18.39 -21.34 11.18
C LYS A 256 17.76 -20.52 10.04
N ARG A 257 16.50 -20.76 9.67
CA ARG A 257 15.75 -19.94 8.71
C ARG A 257 15.32 -18.61 9.35
N ASN A 258 15.21 -18.57 10.67
CA ASN A 258 14.81 -17.39 11.43
C ASN A 258 16.05 -16.61 11.88
N ALA A 259 15.92 -15.29 11.85
CA ALA A 259 16.93 -14.36 12.38
C ALA A 259 16.26 -13.25 13.17
N MET A 260 16.92 -12.82 14.24
CA MET A 260 16.60 -11.59 14.94
C MET A 260 17.50 -10.47 14.39
N ILE A 261 16.88 -9.38 14.01
CA ILE A 261 17.58 -8.21 13.48
C ILE A 261 17.32 -7.07 14.46
N THR A 262 18.38 -6.43 14.94
CA THR A 262 18.30 -5.28 15.87
C THR A 262 19.18 -4.16 15.39
N TRP A 263 18.79 -2.93 15.67
CA TRP A 263 19.55 -1.71 15.34
C TRP A 263 19.22 -0.60 16.33
N GLU A 264 20.03 0.47 16.34
CA GLU A 264 19.71 1.67 17.10
C GLU A 264 18.59 2.45 16.41
N PRO A 265 17.53 2.86 17.14
CA PRO A 265 16.49 3.71 16.59
C PRO A 265 17.05 5.01 16.02
N VAL A 266 16.58 5.39 14.85
CA VAL A 266 16.99 6.66 14.22
C VAL A 266 15.91 7.69 14.47
N LYS A 267 16.29 8.83 15.02
CA LYS A 267 15.39 9.96 15.24
C LYS A 267 14.75 10.39 13.91
N GLU A 268 13.46 10.71 13.94
CA GLU A 268 12.65 11.11 12.77
C GLU A 268 12.44 9.99 11.72
N ALA A 269 12.96 8.77 11.92
CA ALA A 269 12.63 7.66 11.06
C ALA A 269 11.17 7.25 11.27
N TYR A 270 10.43 7.14 10.17
CA TYR A 270 9.01 6.76 10.14
C TYR A 270 8.82 5.24 9.95
N ALA A 271 9.73 4.64 9.20
CA ALA A 271 9.77 3.23 8.90
C ALA A 271 11.21 2.82 8.54
N TYR A 272 11.44 1.51 8.47
CA TYR A 272 12.71 0.93 8.03
C TYR A 272 12.46 -0.06 6.90
N ASN A 273 13.25 0.04 5.84
CA ASN A 273 13.29 -0.96 4.78
C ASN A 273 14.47 -1.89 5.02
N ILE A 274 14.19 -3.16 5.25
CA ILE A 274 15.21 -4.19 5.47
C ILE A 274 15.36 -4.98 4.17
N TYR A 275 16.56 -4.92 3.57
CA TYR A 275 16.92 -5.74 2.41
C TYR A 275 17.64 -7.00 2.86
N TYR A 276 17.23 -8.13 2.34
CA TYR A 276 17.84 -9.43 2.66
C TYR A 276 17.89 -10.36 1.46
N GLY A 277 18.77 -11.35 1.52
CA GLY A 277 18.95 -12.27 0.40
C GLY A 277 19.89 -13.42 0.72
N ILE A 278 20.33 -14.10 -0.35
CA ILE A 278 21.14 -15.34 -0.26
C ILE A 278 22.65 -15.09 -0.18
N ALA A 279 23.09 -13.87 -0.49
CA ALA A 279 24.50 -13.44 -0.41
C ALA A 279 24.54 -11.91 -0.25
N PRO A 280 25.67 -11.32 0.19
CA PRO A 280 25.81 -9.87 0.39
C PRO A 280 25.54 -9.04 -0.87
N ASP A 281 25.81 -9.57 -2.05
CA ASP A 281 25.58 -8.97 -3.36
C ASP A 281 24.26 -9.43 -4.01
N LYS A 282 23.39 -10.14 -3.26
CA LYS A 282 22.15 -10.75 -3.75
C LYS A 282 21.00 -10.50 -2.75
N LEU A 283 20.76 -9.22 -2.44
CA LEU A 283 19.71 -8.78 -1.52
C LEU A 283 18.41 -8.50 -2.29
N TYR A 284 17.79 -9.54 -2.81
CA TYR A 284 16.64 -9.46 -3.73
C TYR A 284 15.29 -9.24 -3.05
N ASN A 285 15.23 -9.51 -1.74
CA ASN A 285 13.99 -9.33 -0.98
C ASN A 285 14.10 -8.12 -0.08
N SER A 286 12.95 -7.53 0.21
CA SER A 286 12.86 -6.49 1.24
C SER A 286 11.59 -6.66 2.08
N ILE A 287 11.58 -6.03 3.22
CA ILE A 287 10.42 -5.89 4.09
C ILE A 287 10.44 -4.48 4.68
N THR A 288 9.28 -3.85 4.75
CA THR A 288 9.10 -2.58 5.44
C THR A 288 8.58 -2.83 6.85
N VAL A 289 9.30 -2.33 7.84
CA VAL A 289 8.86 -2.32 9.23
C VAL A 289 8.26 -0.93 9.50
N LEU A 290 6.95 -0.89 9.69
CA LEU A 290 6.19 0.31 9.98
C LEU A 290 6.05 0.48 11.50
N GLY A 291 6.09 1.75 11.94
CA GLY A 291 5.98 2.09 13.35
C GLY A 291 7.27 1.80 14.13
N LEU A 292 7.52 2.62 15.12
CA LEU A 292 8.64 2.49 16.06
C LEU A 292 8.11 1.96 17.39
N SER A 293 7.34 0.86 17.38
CA SER A 293 7.10 0.15 18.63
C SER A 293 8.40 -0.55 19.02
N LEU A 294 9.15 0.09 19.85
CA LEU A 294 10.23 -0.52 20.62
C LEU A 294 9.63 -1.37 21.72
#